data_706c462eb51f56dfee41fb59caf862af
#
_entry.id   706c462eb51f56dfee41fb59caf862af
#
_cell.length_a   1.000
_cell.length_b   1.000
_cell.length_c   1.000
_cell.angle_alpha   90.00
_cell.angle_beta   90.00
_cell.angle_gamma   90.00
#
_symmetry.space_group_name_H-M   'P 1'
#
loop_
_entity.id
_entity.type
_entity.pdbx_description
1 polymer ?
#
loop_
_entity_poly.entity_id
_entity_poly.type
_entity_poly.pdbx_seq_one_letter_code
_entity_poly.pdbx_strand_id
1 'polypeptide(L)'
;MKRNRLYIIPLMLLMLWGITSCENDSPAELPAGTEAGSGITLKLSIPRPAASRAAEEPGEDALNENTIKTLDVFIYREGADECLFYQHFSLTPELTGTGEHRETLNVEQEKFALNTNHTIFVVANSTETIPSTGLSLTQLKALPASTLDADKKQDAFAMDGQQTMVLNDGIIVNKEIPVILKRAAAKIRISLNYVNGYTPLENNMPYKKLVNYAVDGAAIAQGTLVVSDLQSMSSFTEQNTGAGYNGQIILYSYANDWTKDTNRETYVLINVPVKNAEGTTTTQNYYRIPVNYRLPNGSTGQTESLYKLERNHLYDIQVNIDKKGDTDPHTAVTLDAAYTIQDWTTHEILVSVEGINFIYVKDTKISMPNSTQYTTTFQSSTPDVEISKITVNGVTVANGGKEVNIAATPNAKSGTISITSPLPENFLAKEITFQVKNGAGLTQDVTVSQYPALYIGSDISADAPGGSQGQNNTKMYIMNSFVADFSTLPDPDEFD
;
A
#
# COMPACT_ATOMS: atom_id res chain seq x y z
N MET A 1 -56.45 41.68 30.84
CA MET A 1 -56.93 40.50 31.58
C MET A 1 -56.48 39.23 30.96
N LYS A 2 -55.83 38.40 31.78
CA LYS A 2 -55.57 36.95 31.61
C LYS A 2 -54.65 36.47 30.48
N ARG A 3 -53.40 36.08 30.91
CA ARG A 3 -52.79 34.75 30.93
C ARG A 3 -52.32 34.23 29.58
N ASN A 4 -51.02 34.33 29.35
CA ASN A 4 -50.24 33.32 28.70
C ASN A 4 -48.84 33.27 29.38
N ARG A 5 -48.78 32.53 30.45
CA ARG A 5 -47.55 31.94 30.97
C ARG A 5 -47.75 30.44 30.87
N LEU A 6 -46.85 29.76 30.21
CA LEU A 6 -46.54 28.35 30.33
C LEU A 6 -46.23 27.72 28.94
N TYR A 7 -45.06 27.89 28.44
CA TYR A 7 -44.48 26.97 27.44
C TYR A 7 -42.98 27.17 27.22
N ILE A 8 -42.22 27.61 28.25
CA ILE A 8 -40.75 27.81 28.13
C ILE A 8 -39.94 26.75 28.89
N ILE A 9 -40.56 25.86 29.65
CA ILE A 9 -39.82 24.91 30.52
C ILE A 9 -39.55 23.53 29.90
N PRO A 10 -40.30 22.98 28.91
CA PRO A 10 -39.90 21.66 28.35
C PRO A 10 -38.86 21.73 27.25
N LEU A 11 -38.49 22.90 26.70
CA LEU A 11 -37.49 22.96 25.62
C LEU A 11 -36.07 23.02 26.11
N MET A 12 -35.84 23.31 27.39
CA MET A 12 -34.49 23.32 27.98
C MET A 12 -34.04 21.96 28.56
N LEU A 13 -34.97 21.01 28.68
CA LEU A 13 -34.66 19.66 29.18
C LEU A 13 -34.34 18.66 28.06
N LEU A 14 -34.53 19.03 26.78
CA LEU A 14 -34.20 18.18 25.63
C LEU A 14 -32.83 18.50 25.00
N MET A 15 -32.14 19.56 25.45
CA MET A 15 -30.82 19.91 24.98
C MET A 15 -29.67 19.42 25.89
N LEU A 16 -29.96 18.66 26.95
CA LEU A 16 -28.95 18.13 27.87
C LEU A 16 -28.68 16.63 27.68
N TRP A 17 -29.20 16.02 26.62
CA TRP A 17 -28.97 14.59 26.31
C TRP A 17 -28.17 14.34 25.02
N GLY A 18 -27.49 15.36 24.52
CA GLY A 18 -26.78 15.30 23.23
C GLY A 18 -25.25 15.39 23.30
N ILE A 19 -24.63 15.28 24.45
CA ILE A 19 -23.16 15.30 24.61
C ILE A 19 -22.68 14.23 25.58
N THR A 20 -22.93 12.97 25.25
CA THR A 20 -22.18 11.86 25.81
C THR A 20 -22.04 10.79 24.73
N SER A 21 -21.12 10.97 23.82
CA SER A 21 -20.50 9.88 23.09
C SER A 21 -19.15 10.37 22.54
N CYS A 22 -18.20 10.56 23.43
CA CYS A 22 -16.82 10.21 23.17
C CYS A 22 -16.54 9.06 24.13
N GLU A 23 -16.90 7.86 23.74
CA GLU A 23 -16.29 6.70 24.33
C GLU A 23 -14.81 6.74 23.97
N ASN A 24 -13.99 7.04 24.96
CA ASN A 24 -12.62 6.59 25.00
C ASN A 24 -12.67 5.08 24.85
N ASP A 25 -12.28 4.57 23.70
CA ASP A 25 -11.74 3.22 23.61
C ASP A 25 -10.44 3.19 24.42
N SER A 26 -10.60 3.07 25.72
CA SER A 26 -9.54 2.55 26.56
C SER A 26 -9.26 1.14 26.06
N PRO A 27 -7.99 0.78 25.83
CA PRO A 27 -7.66 -0.61 25.54
C PRO A 27 -8.28 -1.47 26.63
N ALA A 28 -8.99 -2.52 26.22
CA ALA A 28 -9.57 -3.48 27.16
C ALA A 28 -8.49 -3.88 28.16
N GLU A 29 -8.72 -3.62 29.45
CA GLU A 29 -7.88 -4.12 30.51
C GLU A 29 -7.86 -5.65 30.36
N LEU A 30 -6.69 -6.19 30.06
CA LEU A 30 -6.44 -7.62 30.13
C LEU A 30 -6.73 -8.09 31.56
N PRO A 31 -7.41 -9.23 31.74
CA PRO A 31 -7.66 -9.76 33.07
C PRO A 31 -6.33 -9.95 33.79
N ALA A 32 -6.21 -9.31 34.95
CA ALA A 32 -5.08 -9.48 35.85
C ALA A 32 -5.00 -10.95 36.28
N GLY A 33 -3.94 -11.63 35.90
CA GLY A 33 -3.61 -12.95 36.42
C GLY A 33 -3.32 -14.00 35.36
N THR A 34 -2.27 -13.82 34.58
CA THR A 34 -1.51 -14.95 34.03
C THR A 34 -0.05 -14.73 34.40
N GLU A 35 0.51 -15.70 35.09
CA GLU A 35 1.93 -15.77 35.42
C GLU A 35 2.74 -15.51 34.14
N ALA A 36 3.87 -14.84 34.26
CA ALA A 36 4.80 -14.56 33.17
C ALA A 36 5.26 -15.90 32.57
N GLY A 37 4.52 -16.42 31.60
CA GLY A 37 4.89 -17.61 30.86
C GLY A 37 5.90 -17.23 29.75
N SER A 38 6.78 -18.17 29.44
CA SER A 38 7.78 -18.09 28.36
C SER A 38 7.17 -18.17 26.96
N GLY A 39 5.98 -17.62 26.75
CA GLY A 39 5.21 -17.76 25.52
C GLY A 39 5.75 -16.92 24.34
N ILE A 40 5.47 -17.40 23.15
CA ILE A 40 5.75 -16.66 21.89
C ILE A 40 4.42 -16.21 21.31
N THR A 41 4.29 -14.92 21.08
CA THR A 41 3.09 -14.33 20.47
C THR A 41 3.41 -13.89 19.05
N LEU A 42 2.66 -14.40 18.08
CA LEU A 42 2.68 -13.95 16.71
C LEU A 42 1.78 -12.72 16.59
N LYS A 43 2.34 -11.63 16.07
CA LYS A 43 1.58 -10.44 15.74
C LYS A 43 1.52 -10.28 14.22
N LEU A 44 0.33 -10.37 13.70
CA LEU A 44 0.05 -10.21 12.30
C LEU A 44 -0.42 -8.79 12.00
N SER A 45 -0.02 -8.31 10.87
CA SER A 45 -0.44 -7.01 10.38
C SER A 45 -0.92 -7.14 8.95
N ILE A 46 -2.17 -6.77 8.74
CA ILE A 46 -2.69 -6.48 7.41
C ILE A 46 -2.49 -4.99 7.19
N PRO A 47 -1.74 -4.62 6.18
CA PRO A 47 -1.39 -3.24 5.97
C PRO A 47 -2.60 -2.33 5.70
N ARG A 48 -2.60 -1.11 6.26
CA ARG A 48 -3.55 -0.05 5.98
C ARG A 48 -2.89 1.04 5.12
N PRO A 49 -3.53 1.61 4.07
CA PRO A 49 -2.98 2.74 3.33
C PRO A 49 -2.63 3.89 4.27
N ALA A 50 -1.45 4.48 4.10
CA ALA A 50 -1.10 5.68 4.85
C ALA A 50 -2.13 6.76 4.57
N ALA A 51 -2.71 7.34 5.61
CA ALA A 51 -3.83 8.29 5.57
C ALA A 51 -3.53 9.62 4.85
N SER A 52 -2.45 9.73 4.10
CA SER A 52 -2.03 10.98 3.46
C SER A 52 -2.34 11.08 1.96
N ARG A 53 -2.87 10.04 1.33
CA ARG A 53 -3.31 10.14 -0.09
C ARG A 53 -4.42 9.14 -0.39
N ALA A 54 -5.55 9.66 -0.69
CA ALA A 54 -6.73 8.97 -1.13
C ALA A 54 -7.50 8.25 0.01
N ALA A 55 -8.80 8.39 -0.11
CA ALA A 55 -9.75 7.46 0.43
C ALA A 55 -9.24 6.01 0.32
N GLU A 56 -9.59 5.17 1.28
CA GLU A 56 -9.43 3.72 1.23
C GLU A 56 -9.55 3.24 -0.22
N GLU A 57 -8.60 2.43 -0.66
CA GLU A 57 -8.66 1.89 -2.02
C GLU A 57 -10.06 1.30 -2.23
N PRO A 58 -10.86 1.88 -3.12
CA PRO A 58 -12.24 1.42 -3.24
C PRO A 58 -12.23 -0.05 -3.64
N GLY A 59 -12.76 -0.91 -2.78
CA GLY A 59 -12.93 -2.31 -3.09
C GLY A 59 -12.17 -3.31 -2.26
N GLU A 60 -11.14 -2.92 -1.51
CA GLU A 60 -10.33 -3.90 -0.76
C GLU A 60 -11.17 -4.82 0.13
N ASP A 61 -12.04 -4.26 0.95
CA ASP A 61 -12.92 -5.06 1.81
C ASP A 61 -14.11 -5.63 1.03
N ALA A 62 -14.70 -4.85 0.13
CA ALA A 62 -15.83 -5.31 -0.67
C ALA A 62 -15.47 -6.50 -1.59
N LEU A 63 -14.18 -6.60 -1.99
CA LEU A 63 -13.66 -7.68 -2.83
C LEU A 63 -12.92 -8.77 -2.05
N ASN A 64 -12.97 -8.76 -0.71
CA ASN A 64 -12.27 -9.67 0.20
C ASN A 64 -10.73 -9.63 0.05
N GLU A 65 -10.19 -8.53 -0.42
CA GLU A 65 -8.75 -8.40 -0.68
C GLU A 65 -7.91 -8.45 0.60
N ASN A 66 -8.51 -8.11 1.76
CA ASN A 66 -7.91 -8.13 3.08
C ASN A 66 -8.37 -9.30 3.97
N THR A 67 -9.22 -10.18 3.45
CA THR A 67 -9.81 -11.24 4.27
C THR A 67 -8.79 -12.33 4.62
N ILE A 68 -8.65 -12.63 5.90
CA ILE A 68 -7.86 -13.77 6.41
C ILE A 68 -8.77 -14.72 7.17
N LYS A 69 -8.79 -15.98 6.75
CA LYS A 69 -9.58 -17.06 7.31
C LYS A 69 -8.71 -18.03 8.10
N THR A 70 -7.53 -18.29 7.59
CA THR A 70 -6.58 -19.25 8.18
C THR A 70 -5.18 -18.71 8.17
N LEU A 71 -4.37 -19.22 9.11
CA LEU A 71 -2.95 -18.95 9.18
C LEU A 71 -2.19 -20.24 9.43
N ASP A 72 -1.12 -20.44 8.70
CA ASP A 72 -0.16 -21.51 8.89
C ASP A 72 1.20 -20.88 9.26
N VAL A 73 1.69 -21.19 10.45
CA VAL A 73 2.93 -20.65 11.00
C VAL A 73 3.99 -21.73 11.04
N PHE A 74 5.12 -21.46 10.38
CA PHE A 74 6.27 -22.38 10.33
C PHE A 74 7.50 -21.68 10.90
N ILE A 75 8.26 -22.39 11.72
CA ILE A 75 9.51 -21.89 12.28
C ILE A 75 10.64 -22.85 11.90
N TYR A 76 11.68 -22.28 11.30
CA TYR A 76 12.90 -22.98 10.91
C TYR A 76 14.12 -22.37 11.61
N ARG A 77 15.09 -23.19 11.93
CA ARG A 77 16.44 -22.67 12.26
C ARG A 77 17.04 -22.07 10.99
N GLU A 78 17.71 -20.94 11.09
CA GLU A 78 18.39 -20.35 9.95
C GLU A 78 19.36 -21.36 9.29
N GLY A 79 19.22 -21.53 7.98
CA GLY A 79 20.00 -22.47 7.18
C GLY A 79 19.58 -23.95 7.27
N ALA A 80 18.54 -24.28 8.03
CA ALA A 80 18.00 -25.64 8.11
C ALA A 80 16.78 -25.82 7.21
N ASP A 81 16.55 -27.06 6.76
CA ASP A 81 15.37 -27.44 5.98
C ASP A 81 14.23 -28.01 6.86
N GLU A 82 14.56 -28.51 8.04
CA GLU A 82 13.61 -29.10 8.97
C GLU A 82 12.72 -28.03 9.63
N CYS A 83 11.40 -28.29 9.66
CA CYS A 83 10.44 -27.47 10.40
C CYS A 83 10.52 -27.80 11.89
N LEU A 84 10.96 -26.84 12.69
CA LEU A 84 11.06 -27.00 14.15
C LEU A 84 9.72 -26.85 14.85
N PHE A 85 8.84 -26.03 14.31
CA PHE A 85 7.52 -25.78 14.86
C PHE A 85 6.55 -25.42 13.74
N TYR A 86 5.35 -25.97 13.83
CA TYR A 86 4.22 -25.67 12.96
C TYR A 86 2.95 -25.52 13.82
N GLN A 87 2.16 -24.52 13.47
CA GLN A 87 0.82 -24.34 14.05
C GLN A 87 -0.13 -23.75 13.02
N HIS A 88 -1.31 -24.33 12.94
CA HIS A 88 -2.44 -23.84 12.14
C HIS A 88 -3.43 -23.09 13.02
N PHE A 89 -3.99 -22.02 12.49
CA PHE A 89 -5.08 -21.25 13.09
C PHE A 89 -6.24 -21.15 12.10
N SER A 90 -7.45 -21.46 12.58
CA SER A 90 -8.70 -21.12 11.90
C SER A 90 -9.33 -19.94 12.62
N LEU A 91 -9.39 -18.81 11.95
CA LEU A 91 -9.82 -17.55 12.57
C LEU A 91 -11.34 -17.44 12.59
N THR A 92 -11.91 -17.25 13.79
CA THR A 92 -13.34 -17.06 13.97
C THR A 92 -13.59 -15.95 15.00
N PRO A 93 -14.11 -14.78 14.60
CA PRO A 93 -14.47 -14.42 13.23
C PRO A 93 -13.27 -14.29 12.28
N GLU A 94 -13.51 -14.37 10.97
CA GLU A 94 -12.51 -14.06 9.95
C GLU A 94 -12.03 -12.62 10.13
N LEU A 95 -10.74 -12.37 9.87
CA LEU A 95 -10.23 -11.00 9.85
C LEU A 95 -10.62 -10.36 8.53
N THR A 96 -11.18 -9.16 8.64
CA THR A 96 -11.54 -8.32 7.50
C THR A 96 -10.95 -6.92 7.72
N GLY A 97 -10.71 -6.22 6.64
CA GLY A 97 -10.12 -4.89 6.74
C GLY A 97 -8.63 -4.92 7.08
N THR A 98 -8.15 -3.76 7.48
CA THR A 98 -6.75 -3.53 7.82
C THR A 98 -6.62 -3.37 9.32
N GLY A 99 -5.59 -3.95 9.93
CA GLY A 99 -5.36 -3.82 11.36
C GLY A 99 -4.30 -4.77 11.89
N GLU A 100 -4.12 -4.69 13.19
CA GLU A 100 -3.27 -5.62 13.93
C GLU A 100 -4.09 -6.81 14.42
N HIS A 101 -3.51 -7.98 14.30
CA HIS A 101 -4.04 -9.19 14.90
C HIS A 101 -2.93 -9.94 15.64
N ARG A 102 -3.26 -10.56 16.75
CA ARG A 102 -2.32 -11.27 17.61
C ARG A 102 -2.77 -12.69 17.82
N GLU A 103 -1.85 -13.64 17.61
CA GLU A 103 -2.04 -15.03 17.93
C GLU A 103 -0.90 -15.53 18.82
N THR A 104 -1.21 -16.38 19.77
CA THR A 104 -0.21 -16.97 20.66
C THR A 104 0.20 -18.34 20.12
N LEU A 105 1.51 -18.52 19.91
CA LEU A 105 2.06 -19.80 19.53
C LEU A 105 2.16 -20.70 20.76
N ASN A 106 1.66 -21.94 20.64
CA ASN A 106 1.71 -22.94 21.70
C ASN A 106 3.09 -23.61 21.75
N VAL A 107 4.12 -22.80 22.02
CA VAL A 107 5.50 -23.26 22.09
C VAL A 107 6.26 -22.46 23.14
N GLU A 108 7.06 -23.16 23.92
CA GLU A 108 7.96 -22.54 24.88
C GLU A 108 9.23 -22.03 24.18
N GLN A 109 9.75 -20.92 24.66
CA GLN A 109 10.95 -20.27 24.11
C GLN A 109 12.18 -21.19 24.18
N GLU A 110 12.27 -22.00 25.22
CA GLU A 110 13.38 -22.95 25.46
C GLU A 110 13.47 -24.06 24.42
N LYS A 111 12.43 -24.27 23.63
CA LYS A 111 12.45 -25.21 22.50
C LYS A 111 13.43 -24.75 21.40
N PHE A 112 13.69 -23.44 21.32
CA PHE A 112 14.58 -22.88 20.33
C PHE A 112 16.00 -22.75 20.84
N ALA A 113 16.97 -22.94 19.96
CA ALA A 113 18.39 -22.86 20.31
C ALA A 113 18.76 -21.45 20.77
N LEU A 114 19.50 -21.37 21.90
CA LEU A 114 19.94 -20.12 22.50
C LEU A 114 20.76 -19.27 21.52
N ASN A 115 20.47 -17.98 21.46
CA ASN A 115 21.16 -16.99 20.62
C ASN A 115 21.30 -17.40 19.15
N THR A 116 20.31 -18.13 18.65
CA THR A 116 20.28 -18.60 17.26
C THR A 116 19.12 -17.95 16.51
N ASN A 117 19.38 -17.49 15.29
CA ASN A 117 18.35 -16.97 14.42
C ASN A 117 17.39 -18.09 13.96
N HIS A 118 16.13 -17.74 13.95
CA HIS A 118 15.07 -18.56 13.39
C HIS A 118 14.33 -17.75 12.35
N THR A 119 13.93 -18.40 11.26
CA THR A 119 13.07 -17.79 10.25
C THR A 119 11.66 -18.32 10.44
N ILE A 120 10.76 -17.39 10.64
CA ILE A 120 9.34 -17.60 10.83
C ILE A 120 8.63 -17.26 9.53
N PHE A 121 7.91 -18.19 8.96
CA PHE A 121 7.02 -17.96 7.82
C PHE A 121 5.58 -18.03 8.30
N VAL A 122 4.78 -17.13 7.79
CA VAL A 122 3.33 -17.13 7.97
C VAL A 122 2.68 -17.19 6.60
N VAL A 123 1.83 -18.16 6.37
CA VAL A 123 1.03 -18.30 5.16
C VAL A 123 -0.43 -18.15 5.56
N ALA A 124 -1.13 -17.20 4.95
CA ALA A 124 -2.55 -16.99 5.15
C ALA A 124 -3.35 -17.55 3.98
N ASN A 125 -4.51 -18.12 4.31
CA ASN A 125 -5.47 -18.62 3.34
C ASN A 125 -4.90 -19.73 2.42
N SER A 126 -4.00 -20.59 2.94
CA SER A 126 -3.59 -21.79 2.22
C SER A 126 -4.76 -22.73 2.03
N THR A 127 -4.89 -23.29 0.84
CA THR A 127 -5.88 -24.33 0.54
C THR A 127 -5.34 -25.74 0.66
N GLU A 128 -4.03 -25.86 0.87
CA GLU A 128 -3.36 -27.14 1.00
C GLU A 128 -3.47 -27.74 2.42
N THR A 129 -3.57 -29.06 2.50
CA THR A 129 -3.54 -29.74 3.78
C THR A 129 -2.10 -29.90 4.25
N ILE A 130 -1.75 -29.21 5.32
CA ILE A 130 -0.41 -29.26 5.91
C ILE A 130 -0.36 -30.35 6.99
N PRO A 131 0.64 -31.25 6.97
CA PRO A 131 0.84 -32.23 8.05
C PRO A 131 1.06 -31.54 9.41
N SER A 132 0.66 -32.20 10.50
CA SER A 132 0.85 -31.67 11.86
C SER A 132 2.32 -31.45 12.25
N THR A 133 3.26 -32.05 11.53
CA THR A 133 4.70 -31.85 11.68
C THR A 133 5.21 -30.62 10.92
N GLY A 134 4.35 -29.95 10.15
CA GLY A 134 4.72 -28.91 9.21
C GLY A 134 5.33 -29.47 7.92
N LEU A 135 5.83 -28.58 7.11
CA LEU A 135 6.55 -28.85 5.84
C LEU A 135 8.03 -28.61 6.04
N SER A 136 8.90 -29.31 5.32
CA SER A 136 10.29 -28.87 5.19
C SER A 136 10.33 -27.52 4.46
N LEU A 137 11.40 -26.75 4.62
CA LEU A 137 11.54 -25.45 3.95
C LEU A 137 11.49 -25.60 2.41
N THR A 138 12.05 -26.69 1.91
CA THR A 138 11.97 -27.05 0.48
C THR A 138 10.54 -27.31 0.04
N GLN A 139 9.74 -28.03 0.84
CA GLN A 139 8.33 -28.24 0.57
C GLN A 139 7.52 -26.96 0.68
N LEU A 140 7.79 -26.13 1.70
CA LEU A 140 7.14 -24.83 1.85
C LEU A 140 7.39 -23.92 0.64
N LYS A 141 8.61 -23.91 0.12
CA LYS A 141 8.94 -23.16 -1.10
C LYS A 141 8.25 -23.69 -2.35
N ALA A 142 7.85 -24.94 -2.37
CA ALA A 142 7.08 -25.55 -3.45
C ALA A 142 5.56 -25.46 -3.23
N LEU A 143 5.11 -24.90 -2.10
CA LEU A 143 3.69 -24.78 -1.78
C LEU A 143 2.98 -23.85 -2.79
N PRO A 144 1.91 -24.34 -3.47
CA PRO A 144 1.13 -23.49 -4.35
C PRO A 144 0.24 -22.54 -3.55
N ALA A 145 -0.03 -21.36 -4.12
CA ALA A 145 -1.11 -20.51 -3.68
C ALA A 145 -2.47 -21.07 -4.12
N SER A 146 -3.55 -20.54 -3.56
CA SER A 146 -4.91 -20.91 -3.97
C SER A 146 -5.17 -20.57 -5.44
N THR A 147 -6.02 -21.35 -6.10
CA THR A 147 -6.46 -21.05 -7.47
C THR A 147 -7.13 -19.67 -7.54
N LEU A 148 -6.77 -18.88 -8.53
CA LEU A 148 -7.23 -17.52 -8.73
C LEU A 148 -8.29 -17.46 -9.83
N ASP A 149 -9.43 -16.81 -9.55
CA ASP A 149 -10.42 -16.42 -10.54
C ASP A 149 -10.10 -14.99 -11.03
N ALA A 150 -9.72 -14.85 -12.28
CA ALA A 150 -9.12 -13.61 -12.78
C ALA A 150 -10.04 -12.38 -12.71
N ASP A 151 -11.36 -12.56 -12.83
CA ASP A 151 -12.31 -11.44 -12.97
C ASP A 151 -13.43 -11.42 -11.94
N LYS A 152 -13.28 -12.18 -10.86
CA LYS A 152 -14.28 -12.26 -9.81
C LYS A 152 -13.71 -11.89 -8.44
N LYS A 153 -14.62 -11.55 -7.55
CA LYS A 153 -14.34 -11.46 -6.13
C LYS A 153 -13.82 -12.82 -5.63
N GLN A 154 -12.67 -12.81 -4.99
CA GLN A 154 -12.12 -14.01 -4.36
C GLN A 154 -12.83 -14.30 -3.04
N ASP A 155 -12.78 -15.55 -2.58
CA ASP A 155 -13.17 -15.88 -1.23
C ASP A 155 -12.19 -15.32 -0.21
N ALA A 156 -10.90 -15.47 -0.49
CA ALA A 156 -9.78 -14.83 0.17
C ALA A 156 -8.53 -14.94 -0.71
N PHE A 157 -7.56 -14.05 -0.53
CA PHE A 157 -6.28 -14.12 -1.24
C PHE A 157 -5.25 -14.89 -0.42
N ALA A 158 -4.45 -15.73 -1.06
CA ALA A 158 -3.24 -16.26 -0.45
C ALA A 158 -2.27 -15.11 -0.15
N MET A 159 -1.77 -15.08 1.08
CA MET A 159 -0.79 -14.08 1.53
C MET A 159 0.33 -14.77 2.28
N ASP A 160 1.52 -14.17 2.28
CA ASP A 160 2.62 -14.62 3.11
C ASP A 160 3.36 -13.46 3.74
N GLY A 161 4.06 -13.79 4.80
CA GLY A 161 5.03 -12.92 5.43
C GLY A 161 6.11 -13.73 6.13
N GLN A 162 7.24 -13.09 6.35
CA GLN A 162 8.33 -13.73 7.07
C GLN A 162 9.07 -12.75 7.98
N GLN A 163 9.65 -13.31 9.04
CA GLN A 163 10.55 -12.60 9.95
C GLN A 163 11.69 -13.53 10.36
N THR A 164 12.90 -12.99 10.44
CA THR A 164 14.05 -13.72 11.01
C THR A 164 14.48 -13.02 12.30
N MET A 165 14.56 -13.77 13.39
CA MET A 165 14.94 -13.25 14.69
C MET A 165 15.44 -14.34 15.65
N VAL A 166 16.08 -13.92 16.74
CA VAL A 166 16.42 -14.81 17.87
C VAL A 166 15.17 -14.99 18.72
N LEU A 167 14.65 -16.21 18.81
CA LEU A 167 13.48 -16.55 19.63
C LEU A 167 13.86 -16.85 21.09
N ASN A 168 15.07 -17.36 21.32
CA ASN A 168 15.60 -17.64 22.65
C ASN A 168 16.93 -16.94 22.83
N ASP A 169 16.96 -15.87 23.61
CA ASP A 169 18.16 -15.12 24.00
C ASP A 169 18.54 -15.32 25.49
N GLY A 170 17.93 -16.32 26.13
CA GLY A 170 18.12 -16.62 27.55
C GLY A 170 17.30 -15.71 28.49
N ILE A 171 16.52 -14.79 27.94
CA ILE A 171 15.62 -13.92 28.69
C ILE A 171 14.20 -14.46 28.55
N ILE A 172 13.61 -14.94 29.64
CA ILE A 172 12.26 -15.49 29.65
C ILE A 172 11.25 -14.33 29.70
N VAL A 173 10.81 -13.91 28.54
CA VAL A 173 9.77 -12.88 28.35
C VAL A 173 8.93 -13.26 27.14
N ASN A 174 7.72 -12.75 27.07
CA ASN A 174 6.93 -12.90 25.84
C ASN A 174 7.68 -12.31 24.66
N LYS A 175 8.01 -13.13 23.66
CA LYS A 175 8.58 -12.68 22.37
C LYS A 175 7.43 -12.41 21.43
N GLU A 176 7.42 -11.23 20.84
CA GLU A 176 6.51 -10.92 19.76
C GLU A 176 7.25 -11.02 18.41
N ILE A 177 6.60 -11.67 17.45
CA ILE A 177 7.11 -11.84 16.10
C ILE A 177 6.29 -10.93 15.18
N PRO A 178 6.82 -9.80 14.73
CA PRO A 178 6.13 -8.96 13.77
C PRO A 178 6.20 -9.58 12.38
N VAL A 179 5.06 -9.77 11.74
CA VAL A 179 4.99 -10.29 10.37
C VAL A 179 4.03 -9.44 9.55
N ILE A 180 4.54 -8.97 8.42
CA ILE A 180 3.75 -8.24 7.42
C ILE A 180 3.32 -9.24 6.36
N LEU A 181 2.02 -9.35 6.15
CA LEU A 181 1.47 -10.21 5.12
C LEU A 181 1.37 -9.46 3.79
N LYS A 182 1.83 -10.10 2.73
CA LYS A 182 1.78 -9.61 1.34
C LYS A 182 1.02 -10.61 0.48
N ARG A 183 0.16 -10.11 -0.40
CA ARG A 183 -0.63 -10.97 -1.29
C ARG A 183 0.24 -11.68 -2.29
N ALA A 184 -0.07 -12.92 -2.61
CA ALA A 184 0.61 -13.68 -3.65
C ALA A 184 0.24 -13.19 -5.06
N ALA A 185 -0.96 -12.64 -5.23
CA ALA A 185 -1.46 -12.12 -6.50
C ALA A 185 -1.05 -10.66 -6.76
N ALA A 186 -1.19 -10.26 -8.02
CA ALA A 186 -1.19 -8.89 -8.50
C ALA A 186 -2.62 -8.45 -8.83
N LYS A 187 -2.92 -7.17 -8.67
CA LYS A 187 -4.17 -6.52 -9.05
C LYS A 187 -3.97 -5.64 -10.27
N ILE A 188 -4.85 -5.77 -11.24
CA ILE A 188 -4.89 -4.94 -12.44
C ILE A 188 -6.19 -4.14 -12.37
N ARG A 189 -6.07 -2.82 -12.37
CA ARG A 189 -7.19 -1.90 -12.33
C ARG A 189 -7.16 -0.99 -13.56
N ILE A 190 -8.24 -0.95 -14.31
CA ILE A 190 -8.31 -0.14 -15.53
C ILE A 190 -9.47 0.82 -15.42
N SER A 191 -9.14 2.11 -15.59
CA SER A 191 -10.11 3.20 -15.68
C SER A 191 -10.21 3.66 -17.14
N LEU A 192 -11.41 3.76 -17.66
CA LEU A 192 -11.69 4.20 -19.02
C LEU A 192 -12.13 5.66 -19.03
N ASN A 193 -11.40 6.50 -19.75
CA ASN A 193 -11.73 7.90 -19.99
C ASN A 193 -12.16 8.07 -21.44
N TYR A 194 -13.27 8.73 -21.65
CA TYR A 194 -13.77 9.00 -23.00
C TYR A 194 -13.41 10.43 -23.36
N VAL A 195 -12.67 10.60 -24.47
CA VAL A 195 -12.15 11.89 -24.91
C VAL A 195 -12.41 12.11 -26.40
N ASN A 196 -12.11 13.30 -26.92
CA ASN A 196 -12.26 13.62 -28.36
C ASN A 196 -13.67 13.34 -28.93
N GLY A 197 -14.71 13.56 -28.10
CA GLY A 197 -16.10 13.38 -28.52
C GLY A 197 -16.60 11.94 -28.47
N TYR A 198 -15.78 10.97 -28.03
CA TYR A 198 -16.28 9.65 -27.70
C TYR A 198 -17.04 9.67 -26.38
N THR A 199 -18.13 8.93 -26.33
CA THR A 199 -18.95 8.76 -25.13
C THR A 199 -19.36 7.29 -24.97
N PRO A 200 -19.52 6.77 -23.74
CA PRO A 200 -20.04 5.43 -23.55
C PRO A 200 -21.45 5.32 -24.14
N LEU A 201 -21.77 4.17 -24.67
CA LEU A 201 -23.13 3.91 -25.16
C LEU A 201 -24.02 3.55 -23.96
N GLU A 202 -25.13 4.27 -23.80
CA GLU A 202 -26.08 4.03 -22.71
C GLU A 202 -26.56 2.56 -22.69
N ASN A 203 -26.64 2.00 -21.48
CA ASN A 203 -27.07 0.61 -21.23
C ASN A 203 -26.19 -0.48 -21.88
N ASN A 204 -24.99 -0.14 -22.29
CA ASN A 204 -24.02 -1.09 -22.83
C ASN A 204 -22.72 -0.99 -22.03
N MET A 205 -22.48 -1.96 -21.17
CA MET A 205 -21.26 -2.03 -20.37
C MET A 205 -20.08 -2.46 -21.24
N PRO A 206 -18.87 -2.00 -20.94
CA PRO A 206 -17.66 -2.58 -21.53
C PRO A 206 -17.52 -4.06 -21.19
N TYR A 207 -16.93 -4.82 -22.11
CA TYR A 207 -16.57 -6.22 -21.91
C TYR A 207 -15.05 -6.35 -21.79
N LYS A 208 -14.59 -7.30 -21.01
CA LYS A 208 -13.18 -7.55 -20.74
C LYS A 208 -12.80 -9.01 -20.92
N LYS A 209 -11.54 -9.24 -21.27
CA LYS A 209 -10.92 -10.57 -21.33
C LYS A 209 -9.44 -10.45 -20.98
N LEU A 210 -9.02 -11.11 -19.91
CA LEU A 210 -7.61 -11.20 -19.53
C LEU A 210 -6.96 -12.33 -20.33
N VAL A 211 -5.79 -12.06 -20.89
CA VAL A 211 -5.04 -12.97 -21.76
C VAL A 211 -3.65 -13.21 -21.18
N ASN A 212 -3.18 -14.44 -21.25
CA ASN A 212 -1.88 -14.90 -20.75
C ASN A 212 -1.66 -14.54 -19.26
N TYR A 213 -2.61 -14.87 -18.42
CA TYR A 213 -2.48 -14.66 -16.96
C TYR A 213 -2.15 -15.96 -16.24
N ALA A 214 -1.47 -15.85 -15.13
CA ALA A 214 -1.12 -16.97 -14.27
C ALA A 214 -2.26 -17.23 -13.27
N VAL A 215 -2.82 -18.45 -13.27
CA VAL A 215 -3.90 -18.90 -12.35
C VAL A 215 -3.34 -19.50 -11.07
N ASP A 216 -2.07 -19.89 -11.08
CA ASP A 216 -1.34 -20.45 -9.97
C ASP A 216 -0.03 -19.68 -9.72
N GLY A 217 0.51 -19.84 -8.56
CA GLY A 217 1.74 -19.19 -8.13
C GLY A 217 2.23 -19.78 -6.81
N ALA A 218 3.40 -19.39 -6.37
CA ALA A 218 3.92 -19.82 -5.08
C ALA A 218 3.16 -19.13 -3.93
N ALA A 219 2.85 -19.88 -2.88
CA ALA A 219 2.20 -19.35 -1.70
C ALA A 219 3.10 -18.32 -0.99
N ILE A 220 4.41 -18.53 -0.98
CA ILE A 220 5.38 -17.62 -0.34
C ILE A 220 6.24 -16.87 -1.37
N ALA A 221 6.72 -15.69 -0.99
CA ALA A 221 7.54 -14.83 -1.85
C ALA A 221 8.84 -15.49 -2.32
N GLN A 222 9.40 -16.38 -1.51
CA GLN A 222 10.60 -17.15 -1.83
C GLN A 222 10.32 -18.52 -2.47
N GLY A 223 9.08 -18.71 -2.91
CA GLY A 223 8.65 -19.95 -3.53
C GLY A 223 9.43 -20.25 -4.82
N THR A 224 9.57 -21.53 -5.07
CA THR A 224 10.26 -22.07 -6.27
C THR A 224 9.29 -22.56 -7.34
N LEU A 225 7.98 -22.44 -7.08
CA LEU A 225 6.97 -22.82 -8.07
C LEU A 225 7.10 -21.92 -9.31
N VAL A 226 7.36 -22.56 -10.45
CA VAL A 226 7.41 -21.88 -11.73
C VAL A 226 6.07 -22.02 -12.42
N VAL A 227 5.47 -20.90 -12.76
CA VAL A 227 4.24 -20.87 -13.59
C VAL A 227 4.57 -21.42 -14.97
N SER A 228 4.13 -22.64 -15.27
CA SER A 228 4.38 -23.28 -16.55
C SER A 228 3.36 -22.86 -17.60
N ASP A 229 2.09 -22.77 -17.19
CA ASP A 229 0.97 -22.60 -18.10
C ASP A 229 0.21 -21.30 -17.80
N LEU A 230 0.21 -20.41 -18.77
CA LEU A 230 -0.61 -19.22 -18.76
C LEU A 230 -1.97 -19.53 -19.35
N GLN A 231 -2.99 -18.97 -18.76
CA GLN A 231 -4.36 -19.10 -19.25
C GLN A 231 -4.86 -17.81 -19.88
N SER A 232 -5.92 -17.93 -20.62
CA SER A 232 -6.69 -16.80 -21.13
C SER A 232 -8.16 -17.08 -20.81
N MET A 233 -8.89 -16.06 -20.40
CA MET A 233 -10.32 -16.19 -20.21
C MET A 233 -10.95 -16.74 -21.51
N SER A 234 -11.85 -17.71 -21.40
CA SER A 234 -12.44 -18.37 -22.55
C SER A 234 -13.31 -17.44 -23.40
N SER A 235 -13.95 -16.48 -22.75
CA SER A 235 -14.86 -15.50 -23.38
C SER A 235 -14.67 -14.11 -22.77
N PHE A 236 -15.21 -13.12 -23.46
CA PHE A 236 -15.40 -11.79 -22.88
C PHE A 236 -16.49 -11.84 -21.81
N THR A 237 -16.24 -11.16 -20.69
CA THR A 237 -17.21 -10.94 -19.62
C THR A 237 -17.50 -9.46 -19.48
N GLU A 238 -18.71 -9.10 -19.08
CA GLU A 238 -19.06 -7.71 -18.81
C GLU A 238 -18.20 -7.14 -17.68
N GLN A 239 -17.95 -5.85 -17.74
CA GLN A 239 -17.34 -5.12 -16.63
C GLN A 239 -18.18 -5.32 -15.37
N ASN A 240 -17.53 -5.71 -14.29
CA ASN A 240 -18.20 -5.90 -13.02
C ASN A 240 -18.74 -4.57 -12.49
N THR A 241 -19.91 -4.64 -11.85
CA THR A 241 -20.57 -3.49 -11.22
C THR A 241 -20.76 -3.78 -9.73
N GLY A 242 -21.01 -2.72 -8.97
CA GLY A 242 -21.30 -2.82 -7.53
C GLY A 242 -20.14 -2.34 -6.66
N ALA A 243 -20.29 -2.59 -5.37
CA ALA A 243 -19.33 -2.17 -4.36
C ALA A 243 -17.93 -2.74 -4.66
N GLY A 244 -16.93 -1.90 -4.58
CA GLY A 244 -15.54 -2.27 -4.80
C GLY A 244 -15.05 -2.15 -6.23
N TYR A 245 -15.92 -2.13 -7.22
CA TYR A 245 -15.49 -1.97 -8.62
C TYR A 245 -15.50 -0.50 -9.10
N ASN A 246 -16.37 0.33 -8.57
CA ASN A 246 -16.45 1.79 -8.84
C ASN A 246 -16.37 2.18 -10.32
N GLY A 247 -16.99 1.39 -11.20
CA GLY A 247 -16.96 1.64 -12.64
C GLY A 247 -15.61 1.32 -13.31
N GLN A 248 -14.69 0.67 -12.61
CA GLN A 248 -13.40 0.24 -13.10
C GLN A 248 -13.41 -1.24 -13.49
N ILE A 249 -12.50 -1.65 -14.36
CA ILE A 249 -12.23 -3.05 -14.63
C ILE A 249 -11.17 -3.49 -13.62
N ILE A 250 -11.49 -4.50 -12.82
CA ILE A 250 -10.58 -5.10 -11.85
C ILE A 250 -10.35 -6.55 -12.21
N LEU A 251 -9.09 -6.92 -12.33
CA LEU A 251 -8.63 -8.25 -12.69
C LEU A 251 -7.47 -8.66 -11.79
N TYR A 252 -7.25 -9.95 -11.67
CA TYR A 252 -6.19 -10.53 -10.85
C TYR A 252 -5.38 -11.55 -11.64
N SER A 253 -4.09 -11.63 -11.33
CA SER A 253 -3.17 -12.64 -11.84
C SER A 253 -2.10 -12.93 -10.81
N TYR A 254 -1.57 -14.13 -10.77
CA TYR A 254 -0.28 -14.34 -10.12
C TYR A 254 0.86 -13.74 -10.95
N ALA A 255 2.06 -13.75 -10.37
CA ALA A 255 3.25 -13.22 -11.04
C ALA A 255 3.48 -13.91 -12.40
N ASN A 256 3.80 -13.12 -13.40
CA ASN A 256 4.18 -13.58 -14.73
C ASN A 256 5.32 -12.72 -15.26
N ASP A 257 6.32 -13.36 -15.87
CA ASP A 257 7.48 -12.70 -16.44
C ASP A 257 7.59 -13.06 -17.93
N TRP A 258 7.53 -12.06 -18.78
CA TRP A 258 7.64 -12.20 -20.24
C TRP A 258 8.84 -11.46 -20.83
N THR A 259 9.83 -11.13 -20.00
CA THR A 259 11.08 -10.48 -20.44
C THR A 259 11.82 -11.28 -21.51
N LYS A 260 11.75 -12.62 -21.43
CA LYS A 260 12.42 -13.54 -22.38
C LYS A 260 11.54 -13.99 -23.54
N ASP A 261 10.21 -13.92 -23.38
CA ASP A 261 9.25 -14.37 -24.40
C ASP A 261 8.01 -13.46 -24.38
N THR A 262 7.98 -12.52 -25.30
CA THR A 262 6.89 -11.55 -25.42
C THR A 262 5.55 -12.17 -25.80
N ASN A 263 5.51 -13.43 -26.30
CA ASN A 263 4.24 -14.13 -26.55
C ASN A 263 3.55 -14.50 -25.23
N ARG A 264 4.26 -14.51 -24.14
CA ARG A 264 3.73 -14.74 -22.79
C ARG A 264 3.21 -13.47 -22.12
N GLU A 265 3.22 -12.34 -22.83
CA GLU A 265 2.75 -11.07 -22.26
C GLU A 265 1.31 -11.17 -21.76
N THR A 266 1.10 -10.75 -20.51
CA THR A 266 -0.24 -10.55 -19.97
C THR A 266 -0.80 -9.23 -20.46
N TYR A 267 -2.00 -9.26 -21.03
CA TYR A 267 -2.71 -8.06 -21.50
C TYR A 267 -4.22 -8.21 -21.36
N VAL A 268 -4.92 -7.10 -21.42
CA VAL A 268 -6.39 -7.08 -21.40
C VAL A 268 -6.93 -6.71 -22.78
N LEU A 269 -7.82 -7.53 -23.29
CA LEU A 269 -8.68 -7.16 -24.42
C LEU A 269 -9.97 -6.58 -23.84
N ILE A 270 -10.39 -5.44 -24.36
CA ILE A 270 -11.66 -4.83 -24.01
C ILE A 270 -12.50 -4.62 -25.28
N ASN A 271 -13.80 -4.79 -25.15
CA ASN A 271 -14.78 -4.29 -26.11
C ASN A 271 -15.53 -3.15 -25.47
N VAL A 272 -15.44 -1.96 -26.04
CA VAL A 272 -16.05 -0.75 -25.47
C VAL A 272 -17.09 -0.22 -26.45
N PRO A 273 -18.39 -0.46 -26.20
CA PRO A 273 -19.45 0.15 -26.97
C PRO A 273 -19.43 1.66 -26.81
N VAL A 274 -19.32 2.38 -27.91
CA VAL A 274 -19.18 3.85 -27.90
C VAL A 274 -20.04 4.53 -28.95
N LYS A 275 -20.28 5.80 -28.70
CA LYS A 275 -20.74 6.78 -29.68
C LYS A 275 -19.61 7.76 -29.94
N ASN A 276 -19.25 7.97 -31.21
CA ASN A 276 -18.20 8.92 -31.59
C ASN A 276 -18.72 10.37 -31.69
N ALA A 277 -17.81 11.31 -31.99
CA ALA A 277 -18.14 12.74 -32.11
C ALA A 277 -19.21 13.04 -33.17
N GLU A 278 -19.26 12.24 -34.24
CA GLU A 278 -20.24 12.36 -35.31
C GLU A 278 -21.60 11.74 -34.97
N GLY A 279 -21.75 11.17 -33.78
CA GLY A 279 -22.96 10.53 -33.34
C GLY A 279 -23.14 9.07 -33.81
N THR A 280 -22.13 8.49 -34.48
CA THR A 280 -22.15 7.10 -34.90
C THR A 280 -21.90 6.15 -33.75
N THR A 281 -22.75 5.15 -33.58
CA THR A 281 -22.62 4.14 -32.54
C THR A 281 -21.86 2.93 -33.05
N THR A 282 -20.99 2.38 -32.22
CA THR A 282 -20.22 1.15 -32.48
C THR A 282 -20.34 0.23 -31.28
N THR A 283 -20.86 -0.98 -31.47
CA THR A 283 -21.01 -1.99 -30.40
C THR A 283 -19.86 -2.98 -30.33
N GLN A 284 -19.16 -3.19 -31.45
CA GLN A 284 -17.92 -4.00 -31.53
C GLN A 284 -16.75 -3.04 -31.72
N ASN A 285 -15.97 -2.86 -30.70
CA ASN A 285 -14.93 -1.85 -30.67
C ASN A 285 -13.81 -2.34 -29.75
N TYR A 286 -12.93 -3.17 -30.31
CA TYR A 286 -11.94 -3.91 -29.55
C TYR A 286 -10.63 -3.16 -29.43
N TYR A 287 -10.10 -3.15 -28.20
CA TYR A 287 -8.80 -2.58 -27.88
C TYR A 287 -7.97 -3.57 -27.10
N ARG A 288 -6.65 -3.48 -27.27
CA ARG A 288 -5.65 -4.19 -26.50
C ARG A 288 -4.99 -3.22 -25.52
N ILE A 289 -4.98 -3.56 -24.25
CA ILE A 289 -4.35 -2.79 -23.16
C ILE A 289 -3.24 -3.65 -22.58
N PRO A 290 -1.97 -3.31 -22.80
CA PRO A 290 -0.87 -3.91 -22.05
C PRO A 290 -1.07 -3.64 -20.56
N VAL A 291 -0.76 -4.59 -19.69
CA VAL A 291 -0.93 -4.42 -18.23
C VAL A 291 0.31 -3.83 -17.57
N ASN A 292 1.43 -3.82 -18.26
CA ASN A 292 2.63 -3.16 -17.81
C ASN A 292 3.22 -2.29 -18.93
N TYR A 293 3.99 -1.29 -18.51
CA TYR A 293 4.60 -0.34 -19.43
C TYR A 293 5.57 -1.03 -20.40
N ARG A 294 5.49 -0.65 -21.67
CA ARG A 294 6.45 -1.02 -22.70
C ARG A 294 7.28 0.19 -23.08
N LEU A 295 8.60 0.04 -23.03
CA LEU A 295 9.47 1.06 -23.61
C LEU A 295 9.26 1.09 -25.14
N PRO A 296 9.20 2.29 -25.74
CA PRO A 296 9.26 2.42 -27.19
C PRO A 296 10.51 1.70 -27.74
N ASN A 297 10.40 1.09 -28.89
CA ASN A 297 11.53 0.42 -29.55
C ASN A 297 12.74 1.35 -29.63
N GLY A 298 13.87 0.91 -29.08
CA GLY A 298 15.13 1.68 -29.05
C GLY A 298 15.34 2.53 -27.81
N SER A 299 14.42 2.56 -26.86
CA SER A 299 14.62 3.25 -25.59
C SER A 299 15.55 2.45 -24.66
N THR A 300 16.51 3.12 -24.05
CA THR A 300 17.35 2.57 -22.99
C THR A 300 16.84 3.11 -21.66
N GLY A 301 16.29 2.26 -20.81
CA GLY A 301 15.79 2.63 -19.49
C GLY A 301 15.96 1.50 -18.50
N GLN A 302 15.64 1.75 -17.23
CA GLN A 302 15.59 0.68 -16.22
C GLN A 302 14.45 -0.28 -16.59
N THR A 303 14.82 -1.52 -16.89
CA THR A 303 13.89 -2.55 -17.39
C THR A 303 13.49 -3.56 -16.33
N GLU A 304 14.01 -3.46 -15.11
CA GLU A 304 13.85 -4.47 -14.07
C GLU A 304 12.39 -4.71 -13.65
N SER A 305 11.54 -3.69 -13.72
CA SER A 305 10.11 -3.79 -13.42
C SER A 305 9.22 -3.92 -14.65
N LEU A 306 9.78 -3.89 -15.86
CA LEU A 306 9.04 -3.98 -17.10
C LEU A 306 8.88 -5.42 -17.57
N TYR A 307 7.90 -5.66 -18.41
CA TYR A 307 7.64 -6.98 -19.00
C TYR A 307 7.31 -8.07 -17.97
N LYS A 308 6.72 -7.71 -16.83
CA LYS A 308 6.29 -8.66 -15.81
C LYS A 308 5.11 -8.13 -14.99
N LEU A 309 4.39 -9.04 -14.37
CA LEU A 309 3.53 -8.80 -13.22
C LEU A 309 4.22 -9.36 -11.98
N GLU A 310 4.30 -8.57 -10.94
CA GLU A 310 4.89 -8.94 -9.67
C GLU A 310 3.79 -9.12 -8.61
N ARG A 311 3.98 -10.08 -7.71
CA ARG A 311 3.09 -10.29 -6.58
C ARG A 311 2.98 -9.03 -5.73
N ASN A 312 1.84 -8.87 -5.09
CA ASN A 312 1.54 -7.74 -4.21
C ASN A 312 1.69 -6.35 -4.87
N HIS A 313 1.50 -6.26 -6.20
CA HIS A 313 1.50 -4.99 -6.91
C HIS A 313 0.13 -4.66 -7.47
N LEU A 314 -0.22 -3.38 -7.43
CA LEU A 314 -1.36 -2.79 -8.12
C LEU A 314 -0.86 -2.13 -9.40
N TYR A 315 -1.37 -2.59 -10.52
CA TYR A 315 -1.18 -1.99 -11.85
C TYR A 315 -2.39 -1.13 -12.16
N ASP A 316 -2.29 0.17 -11.86
CA ASP A 316 -3.37 1.14 -12.11
C ASP A 316 -3.19 1.78 -13.47
N ILE A 317 -4.14 1.53 -14.35
CA ILE A 317 -4.04 1.83 -15.77
C ILE A 317 -5.15 2.81 -16.16
N GLN A 318 -4.76 3.99 -16.61
CA GLN A 318 -5.65 5.01 -17.14
C GLN A 318 -5.64 4.92 -18.67
N VAL A 319 -6.79 4.67 -19.28
CA VAL A 319 -6.92 4.48 -20.74
C VAL A 319 -7.84 5.53 -21.32
N ASN A 320 -7.39 6.21 -22.38
CA ASN A 320 -8.22 7.14 -23.11
C ASN A 320 -8.80 6.46 -24.34
N ILE A 321 -10.11 6.46 -24.44
CA ILE A 321 -10.85 6.06 -25.65
C ILE A 321 -10.98 7.30 -26.54
N ASP A 322 -10.04 7.48 -27.45
CA ASP A 322 -9.87 8.65 -28.31
C ASP A 322 -9.95 8.35 -29.79
N LYS A 323 -10.03 7.07 -30.16
CA LYS A 323 -10.08 6.57 -31.54
C LYS A 323 -10.95 5.33 -31.62
N LYS A 324 -11.39 5.01 -32.83
CA LYS A 324 -12.14 3.79 -33.08
C LYS A 324 -11.25 2.56 -32.91
N GLY A 325 -11.74 1.56 -32.20
CA GLY A 325 -11.13 0.23 -32.12
C GLY A 325 -11.39 -0.61 -33.33
N ASP A 326 -10.89 -1.85 -33.34
CA ASP A 326 -11.17 -2.82 -34.37
C ASP A 326 -12.51 -3.54 -34.14
N THR A 327 -13.06 -4.11 -35.17
CA THR A 327 -14.26 -4.98 -35.10
C THR A 327 -13.91 -6.45 -34.81
N ASP A 328 -12.63 -6.81 -34.95
CA ASP A 328 -12.09 -8.12 -34.63
C ASP A 328 -11.16 -8.05 -33.39
N PRO A 329 -11.41 -8.88 -32.36
CA PRO A 329 -10.53 -8.91 -31.19
C PRO A 329 -9.10 -9.39 -31.49
N HIS A 330 -8.87 -10.11 -32.60
CA HIS A 330 -7.53 -10.57 -32.99
C HIS A 330 -6.65 -9.45 -33.57
N THR A 331 -7.29 -8.41 -34.11
CA THR A 331 -6.64 -7.21 -34.65
C THR A 331 -6.91 -5.97 -33.80
N ALA A 332 -7.27 -6.18 -32.53
CA ALA A 332 -7.59 -5.13 -31.58
C ALA A 332 -6.54 -4.02 -31.56
N VAL A 333 -7.00 -2.78 -31.61
CA VAL A 333 -6.13 -1.58 -31.58
C VAL A 333 -5.45 -1.45 -30.24
N THR A 334 -4.13 -1.36 -30.21
CA THR A 334 -3.42 -1.05 -28.98
C THR A 334 -3.64 0.41 -28.59
N LEU A 335 -4.10 0.63 -27.37
CA LEU A 335 -4.26 1.97 -26.80
C LEU A 335 -3.01 2.35 -26.01
N ASP A 336 -2.67 3.62 -26.09
CA ASP A 336 -1.73 4.23 -25.19
C ASP A 336 -2.40 4.40 -23.81
N ALA A 337 -1.68 4.05 -22.76
CA ALA A 337 -2.19 4.09 -21.40
C ALA A 337 -1.17 4.76 -20.47
N ALA A 338 -1.67 5.47 -19.47
CA ALA A 338 -0.86 5.92 -18.36
C ALA A 338 -0.87 4.85 -17.28
N TYR A 339 0.31 4.49 -16.80
CA TYR A 339 0.50 3.43 -15.83
C TYR A 339 1.01 4.00 -14.51
N THR A 340 0.40 3.56 -13.41
CA THR A 340 0.96 3.70 -12.08
C THR A 340 1.12 2.32 -11.49
N ILE A 341 2.35 1.91 -11.23
CA ILE A 341 2.67 0.62 -10.59
C ILE A 341 3.11 0.94 -9.17
N GLN A 342 2.41 0.38 -8.22
CA GLN A 342 2.67 0.59 -6.80
C GLN A 342 2.48 -0.70 -6.02
N ASP A 343 3.05 -0.78 -4.84
CA ASP A 343 2.74 -1.88 -3.94
C ASP A 343 1.23 -1.91 -3.67
N TRP A 344 0.65 -3.08 -3.80
CA TRP A 344 -0.74 -3.31 -3.47
C TRP A 344 -0.89 -3.36 -1.96
N THR A 345 -1.08 -2.19 -1.39
CA THR A 345 -1.19 -1.95 0.04
C THR A 345 -0.15 -2.67 0.86
N THR A 346 1.02 -2.10 1.01
CA THR A 346 2.00 -2.53 2.01
C THR A 346 2.06 -1.53 3.14
N HIS A 347 1.94 -2.03 4.37
CA HIS A 347 2.19 -1.23 5.56
C HIS A 347 3.05 -2.03 6.52
N GLU A 348 3.99 -1.34 7.10
CA GLU A 348 4.78 -1.86 8.21
C GLU A 348 4.01 -1.60 9.51
N ILE A 349 3.86 -2.63 10.34
CA ILE A 349 3.44 -2.48 11.73
C ILE A 349 4.52 -3.06 12.62
N LEU A 350 4.90 -2.30 13.59
CA LEU A 350 5.85 -2.69 14.60
C LEU A 350 5.18 -2.79 15.96
N VAL A 351 5.72 -3.64 16.76
CA VAL A 351 5.13 -4.26 17.93
C VAL A 351 5.63 -3.68 19.22
N SER A 352 4.74 -3.57 20.21
CA SER A 352 5.14 -3.39 21.61
C SER A 352 5.13 -4.74 22.35
N VAL A 353 6.11 -4.93 23.21
CA VAL A 353 6.23 -6.08 24.09
C VAL A 353 6.16 -5.59 25.54
N GLU A 354 5.19 -6.08 26.33
CA GLU A 354 5.17 -5.79 27.75
C GLU A 354 6.39 -6.42 28.42
N GLY A 355 7.17 -5.60 29.16
CA GLY A 355 8.34 -6.01 29.92
C GLY A 355 9.69 -5.81 29.23
N ILE A 356 9.76 -5.43 27.96
CA ILE A 356 11.01 -5.10 27.26
C ILE A 356 11.09 -3.60 26.99
N ASN A 357 12.29 -3.04 27.13
CA ASN A 357 12.55 -1.67 26.71
C ASN A 357 12.52 -1.58 25.19
N PHE A 358 11.65 -0.73 24.67
CA PHE A 358 11.51 -0.49 23.23
C PHE A 358 11.24 0.99 22.97
N ILE A 359 11.59 1.41 21.76
CA ILE A 359 11.13 2.65 21.12
C ILE A 359 10.77 2.32 19.69
N TYR A 360 9.62 2.75 19.27
CA TYR A 360 9.11 2.54 17.93
C TYR A 360 8.58 3.84 17.35
N VAL A 361 8.95 4.11 16.11
CA VAL A 361 8.38 5.18 15.29
C VAL A 361 7.78 4.55 14.04
N LYS A 362 6.52 4.86 13.77
CA LYS A 362 5.77 4.24 12.68
C LYS A 362 6.43 4.47 11.32
N ASP A 363 6.81 5.71 11.03
CA ASP A 363 7.41 6.08 9.76
C ASP A 363 8.86 6.50 10.00
N THR A 364 9.80 5.63 9.65
CA THR A 364 11.25 5.88 9.79
C THR A 364 11.89 6.44 8.52
N LYS A 365 11.20 6.28 7.38
CA LYS A 365 11.54 6.89 6.08
C LYS A 365 10.34 7.68 5.60
N ILE A 366 10.41 8.98 5.69
CA ILE A 366 9.30 9.89 5.45
C ILE A 366 9.57 10.66 4.14
N SER A 367 8.55 10.74 3.29
CA SER A 367 8.55 11.60 2.12
C SER A 367 7.60 12.77 2.33
N MET A 368 8.09 14.00 2.18
CA MET A 368 7.32 15.25 2.32
C MET A 368 7.33 16.02 0.98
N PRO A 369 6.57 15.56 -0.04
CA PRO A 369 6.49 16.27 -1.30
C PRO A 369 5.64 17.52 -1.13
N ASN A 370 6.21 18.69 -1.42
CA ASN A 370 5.54 19.99 -1.33
C ASN A 370 4.78 20.18 0.01
N SER A 371 5.36 19.73 1.10
CA SER A 371 4.75 19.81 2.42
C SER A 371 5.74 20.40 3.43
N THR A 372 5.26 21.33 4.23
CA THR A 372 6.01 21.92 5.35
C THR A 372 5.77 21.19 6.67
N GLN A 373 4.85 20.24 6.70
CA GLN A 373 4.47 19.53 7.92
C GLN A 373 4.23 18.04 7.63
N TYR A 374 4.62 17.21 8.58
CA TYR A 374 4.31 15.78 8.62
C TYR A 374 4.09 15.35 10.07
N THR A 375 3.25 14.34 10.26
CA THR A 375 3.01 13.76 11.58
C THR A 375 3.09 12.25 11.46
N THR A 376 3.94 11.64 12.27
CA THR A 376 4.00 10.20 12.49
C THR A 376 3.64 9.84 13.92
N THR A 377 3.52 8.57 14.23
CA THR A 377 3.21 8.09 15.60
C THR A 377 4.39 7.32 16.17
N PHE A 378 4.46 7.30 17.49
CA PHE A 378 5.45 6.48 18.20
C PHE A 378 4.80 5.66 19.32
N GLN A 379 5.50 4.60 19.72
CA GLN A 379 5.24 3.83 20.93
C GLN A 379 6.57 3.59 21.67
N SER A 380 6.53 3.62 22.99
CA SER A 380 7.71 3.51 23.82
C SER A 380 7.39 2.76 25.12
N SER A 381 8.35 2.01 25.61
CA SER A 381 8.26 1.38 26.95
C SER A 381 8.27 2.40 28.09
N THR A 382 8.85 3.59 27.85
CA THR A 382 8.95 4.68 28.83
C THR A 382 8.29 5.95 28.29
N PRO A 383 7.73 6.83 29.18
CA PRO A 383 7.04 8.03 28.73
C PRO A 383 7.98 9.16 28.26
N ASP A 384 9.28 9.05 28.56
CA ASP A 384 10.26 10.11 28.31
C ASP A 384 10.86 9.92 26.91
N VAL A 385 10.17 10.41 25.88
CA VAL A 385 10.64 10.35 24.51
C VAL A 385 11.24 11.68 24.09
N GLU A 386 12.51 11.65 23.67
CA GLU A 386 13.31 12.81 23.29
C GLU A 386 13.69 12.73 21.79
N ILE A 387 13.73 13.90 21.16
CA ILE A 387 14.27 14.06 19.81
C ILE A 387 15.70 14.59 19.91
N SER A 388 16.63 13.90 19.24
CA SER A 388 18.05 14.22 19.30
C SER A 388 18.75 14.03 17.96
N LYS A 389 20.00 14.45 17.86
CA LYS A 389 20.88 14.29 16.68
C LYS A 389 20.24 14.74 15.37
N ILE A 390 19.64 15.92 15.39
CA ILE A 390 18.97 16.46 14.20
C ILE A 390 20.01 16.97 13.22
N THR A 391 19.92 16.52 12.00
CA THR A 391 20.72 17.08 10.87
C THR A 391 19.82 17.52 9.72
N VAL A 392 20.28 18.51 9.00
CA VAL A 392 19.70 18.94 7.73
C VAL A 392 20.80 18.90 6.69
N ASN A 393 20.64 18.12 5.64
CA ASN A 393 21.64 17.87 4.60
C ASN A 393 23.01 17.49 5.18
N GLY A 394 23.01 16.64 6.22
CA GLY A 394 24.22 16.19 6.93
C GLY A 394 24.82 17.19 7.91
N VAL A 395 24.26 18.39 8.05
CA VAL A 395 24.74 19.42 9.00
C VAL A 395 23.88 19.39 10.27
N THR A 396 24.50 19.31 11.44
CA THR A 396 23.77 19.33 12.73
C THR A 396 23.11 20.68 12.95
N VAL A 397 21.82 20.65 13.29
CA VAL A 397 20.99 21.85 13.53
C VAL A 397 20.30 21.78 14.89
N ALA A 398 19.94 22.94 15.44
CA ALA A 398 19.14 23.01 16.67
C ALA A 398 17.67 22.71 16.36
N ASN A 399 17.01 21.94 17.23
CA ASN A 399 15.56 21.76 17.18
C ASN A 399 14.82 23.05 17.49
N GLY A 400 13.71 23.31 16.79
CA GLY A 400 12.96 24.57 16.94
C GLY A 400 13.61 25.78 16.30
N GLY A 401 14.69 25.59 15.52
CA GLY A 401 15.34 26.61 14.71
C GLY A 401 14.58 26.92 13.42
N LYS A 402 15.22 27.71 12.57
CA LYS A 402 14.62 28.11 11.27
C LYS A 402 14.51 26.94 10.29
N GLU A 403 15.40 25.94 10.40
CA GLU A 403 15.50 24.83 9.46
C GLU A 403 14.47 23.73 9.69
N VAL A 404 14.24 23.40 10.97
CA VAL A 404 13.34 22.30 11.35
C VAL A 404 12.90 22.43 12.80
N ASN A 405 11.66 22.01 13.06
CA ASN A 405 11.12 21.84 14.40
C ASN A 405 10.46 20.46 14.48
N ILE A 406 10.91 19.62 15.41
CA ILE A 406 10.42 18.26 15.62
C ILE A 406 9.98 18.15 17.07
N ALA A 407 8.71 17.81 17.29
CA ALA A 407 8.13 17.69 18.61
C ALA A 407 7.44 16.34 18.79
N ALA A 408 7.79 15.62 19.84
CA ALA A 408 7.08 14.43 20.28
C ALA A 408 6.03 14.78 21.33
N THR A 409 4.96 14.00 21.43
CA THR A 409 3.97 14.12 22.52
C THR A 409 4.69 13.95 23.87
N PRO A 410 4.64 14.96 24.77
CA PRO A 410 5.42 14.93 26.00
C PRO A 410 4.83 13.94 27.02
N ASN A 411 5.69 13.31 27.80
CA ASN A 411 5.34 12.43 28.93
C ASN A 411 4.36 11.30 28.56
N ALA A 412 4.50 10.75 27.35
CA ALA A 412 3.61 9.71 26.83
C ALA A 412 4.39 8.48 26.37
N LYS A 413 3.83 7.29 26.64
CA LYS A 413 4.35 6.04 26.09
C LYS A 413 3.92 5.82 24.64
N SER A 414 2.91 6.53 24.18
CA SER A 414 2.48 6.55 22.78
C SER A 414 1.96 7.94 22.43
N GLY A 415 2.15 8.34 21.19
CA GLY A 415 1.74 9.66 20.75
C GLY A 415 2.19 9.96 19.33
N THR A 416 2.29 11.24 19.04
CA THR A 416 2.69 11.73 17.72
C THR A 416 4.06 12.40 17.76
N ILE A 417 4.77 12.31 16.64
CA ILE A 417 5.94 13.14 16.33
C ILE A 417 5.53 14.05 15.18
N SER A 418 5.50 15.35 15.47
CA SER A 418 5.21 16.38 14.47
C SER A 418 6.52 16.95 13.94
N ILE A 419 6.67 16.99 12.65
CA ILE A 419 7.84 17.50 11.93
C ILE A 419 7.38 18.72 11.15
N THR A 420 8.01 19.87 11.40
CA THR A 420 7.76 21.11 10.67
C THR A 420 9.08 21.60 10.09
N SER A 421 9.13 21.84 8.78
CA SER A 421 10.30 22.34 8.08
C SER A 421 9.86 23.21 6.92
N PRO A 422 10.46 24.40 6.70
CA PRO A 422 10.19 25.20 5.52
C PRO A 422 10.59 24.41 4.26
N LEU A 423 9.88 24.67 3.17
CA LEU A 423 10.24 24.07 1.88
C LEU A 423 11.68 24.42 1.52
N PRO A 424 12.39 23.53 0.82
CA PRO A 424 13.69 23.84 0.27
C PRO A 424 13.65 25.09 -0.63
N GLU A 425 14.62 25.97 -0.48
CA GLU A 425 14.74 27.20 -1.28
C GLU A 425 15.38 26.95 -2.66
N ASN A 426 15.79 25.71 -2.92
CA ASN A 426 16.37 25.28 -4.17
C ASN A 426 15.64 24.05 -4.71
N PHE A 427 16.03 23.56 -5.88
CA PHE A 427 15.37 22.40 -6.51
C PHE A 427 15.82 21.05 -5.95
N LEU A 428 16.71 21.04 -4.97
CA LEU A 428 17.22 19.82 -4.38
C LEU A 428 16.32 19.38 -3.23
N ALA A 429 16.20 18.06 -3.08
CA ALA A 429 15.56 17.51 -1.90
C ALA A 429 16.37 17.89 -0.64
N LYS A 430 15.65 18.25 0.41
CA LYS A 430 16.19 18.50 1.73
C LYS A 430 16.11 17.22 2.54
N GLU A 431 17.24 16.68 2.94
CA GLU A 431 17.29 15.52 3.81
C GLU A 431 17.37 15.97 5.26
N ILE A 432 16.43 15.50 6.09
CA ILE A 432 16.41 15.73 7.52
C ILE A 432 16.56 14.38 8.20
N THR A 433 17.55 14.23 9.07
CA THR A 433 17.68 13.04 9.90
C THR A 433 17.56 13.43 11.36
N PHE A 434 16.97 12.56 12.16
CA PHE A 434 16.92 12.73 13.61
C PHE A 434 16.79 11.39 14.31
N GLN A 435 17.11 11.37 15.58
CA GLN A 435 17.02 10.20 16.42
C GLN A 435 15.93 10.41 17.47
N VAL A 436 15.04 9.43 17.57
CA VAL A 436 14.04 9.34 18.63
C VAL A 436 14.60 8.43 19.71
N LYS A 437 14.70 8.94 20.93
CA LYS A 437 15.29 8.24 22.09
C LYS A 437 14.25 8.14 23.18
N ASN A 438 14.16 6.99 23.85
CA ASN A 438 13.32 6.84 25.04
C ASN A 438 14.10 6.94 26.34
N GLY A 439 13.39 7.03 27.47
CA GLY A 439 13.98 7.12 28.80
C GLY A 439 14.82 5.91 29.21
N ALA A 440 14.69 4.76 28.55
CA ALA A 440 15.54 3.59 28.70
C ALA A 440 16.85 3.65 27.88
N GLY A 441 17.04 4.72 27.10
CA GLY A 441 18.24 4.93 26.29
C GLY A 441 18.21 4.29 24.91
N LEU A 442 17.14 3.61 24.53
CA LEU A 442 16.98 3.05 23.21
C LEU A 442 16.66 4.14 22.19
N THR A 443 17.16 3.97 20.97
CA THR A 443 17.06 4.98 19.93
C THR A 443 16.59 4.38 18.62
N GLN A 444 15.83 5.17 17.87
CA GLN A 444 15.43 4.85 16.49
C GLN A 444 15.70 6.06 15.60
N ASP A 445 16.38 5.81 14.48
CA ASP A 445 16.69 6.84 13.50
C ASP A 445 15.52 7.03 12.53
N VAL A 446 15.26 8.29 12.18
CA VAL A 446 14.24 8.69 11.21
C VAL A 446 14.89 9.57 10.15
N THR A 447 14.58 9.27 8.91
CA THR A 447 15.01 10.05 7.74
C THR A 447 13.81 10.64 7.04
N VAL A 448 13.85 11.93 6.76
CA VAL A 448 12.81 12.67 6.03
C VAL A 448 13.43 13.22 4.75
N SER A 449 12.85 12.88 3.62
CA SER A 449 13.17 13.49 2.33
C SER A 449 12.08 14.50 2.00
N GLN A 450 12.38 15.78 2.19
CA GLN A 450 11.48 16.88 1.85
C GLN A 450 11.79 17.39 0.45
N TYR A 451 10.80 17.31 -0.41
CA TYR A 451 10.93 17.76 -1.80
C TYR A 451 10.33 19.15 -1.96
N PRO A 452 10.97 20.03 -2.74
CA PRO A 452 10.38 21.31 -3.09
C PRO A 452 9.05 21.11 -3.85
N ALA A 453 8.21 22.11 -3.83
CA ALA A 453 7.11 22.18 -4.76
C ALA A 453 7.68 22.25 -6.18
N LEU A 454 7.34 21.28 -7.01
CA LEU A 454 7.70 21.30 -8.41
C LEU A 454 6.51 21.79 -9.20
N TYR A 455 6.60 22.98 -9.75
CA TYR A 455 5.72 23.46 -10.79
C TYR A 455 6.43 23.34 -12.13
N ILE A 456 5.84 22.62 -13.05
CA ILE A 456 6.30 22.56 -14.43
C ILE A 456 5.24 23.26 -15.28
N GLY A 457 5.55 24.44 -15.75
CA GLY A 457 4.70 25.24 -16.62
C GLY A 457 5.41 25.55 -17.93
N SER A 458 4.68 26.02 -18.91
CA SER A 458 5.24 26.53 -20.14
C SER A 458 4.86 27.98 -20.33
N ASP A 459 5.80 28.78 -20.78
CA ASP A 459 5.58 30.17 -21.17
C ASP A 459 4.95 30.20 -22.57
N ILE A 460 3.63 30.07 -22.60
CA ILE A 460 2.83 30.14 -23.83
C ILE A 460 1.92 31.40 -23.87
N SER A 461 1.94 32.20 -22.82
CA SER A 461 1.10 33.38 -22.66
C SER A 461 1.97 34.61 -22.39
N ALA A 462 1.54 35.74 -22.91
CA ALA A 462 2.19 37.02 -22.62
C ALA A 462 2.20 37.39 -21.14
N ASP A 463 1.29 36.80 -20.35
CA ASP A 463 1.15 37.07 -18.93
C ASP A 463 1.95 36.02 -18.09
N ALA A 464 2.55 35.02 -18.73
CA ALA A 464 3.38 34.04 -18.02
C ALA A 464 4.74 34.67 -17.66
N PRO A 465 5.31 34.37 -16.50
CA PRO A 465 6.63 34.84 -16.13
C PRO A 465 7.67 34.46 -17.18
N GLY A 466 8.53 35.38 -17.57
CA GLY A 466 9.47 35.16 -18.65
C GLY A 466 8.84 35.13 -20.05
N GLY A 467 7.51 35.32 -20.17
CA GLY A 467 6.81 35.37 -21.45
C GLY A 467 7.22 36.55 -22.31
N SER A 468 7.60 36.25 -23.54
CA SER A 468 7.84 37.30 -24.54
C SER A 468 6.63 37.40 -25.45
N GLN A 469 5.98 38.54 -25.46
CA GLN A 469 4.86 38.79 -26.36
C GLN A 469 5.25 38.48 -27.81
N GLY A 470 4.48 37.56 -28.41
CA GLY A 470 4.65 37.24 -29.83
C GLY A 470 5.73 36.22 -30.18
N GLN A 471 6.34 35.57 -29.19
CA GLN A 471 7.25 34.46 -29.42
C GLN A 471 6.56 33.14 -29.03
N ASN A 472 6.57 32.17 -29.92
CA ASN A 472 6.15 30.78 -29.64
C ASN A 472 7.23 30.04 -28.83
N ASN A 473 7.72 30.66 -27.76
CA ASN A 473 8.69 30.03 -26.88
C ASN A 473 7.99 29.22 -25.82
N THR A 474 8.15 27.94 -25.91
CA THR A 474 7.78 27.02 -24.83
C THR A 474 8.96 26.96 -23.87
N LYS A 475 8.93 27.78 -22.84
CA LYS A 475 9.89 27.70 -21.73
C LYS A 475 9.26 26.91 -20.62
N MET A 476 9.97 25.95 -20.05
CA MET A 476 9.55 25.21 -18.87
C MET A 476 10.04 25.90 -17.61
N TYR A 477 9.14 26.08 -16.66
CA TYR A 477 9.45 26.58 -15.33
C TYR A 477 9.54 25.41 -14.37
N ILE A 478 10.60 25.38 -13.57
CA ILE A 478 10.76 24.45 -12.46
C ILE A 478 10.89 25.29 -11.20
N MET A 479 9.98 25.12 -10.26
CA MET A 479 9.92 25.91 -9.04
C MET A 479 9.87 25.03 -7.81
N ASN A 480 10.46 25.54 -6.73
CA ASN A 480 10.48 24.89 -5.44
C ASN A 480 9.35 25.35 -4.49
N SER A 481 8.44 26.18 -4.95
CA SER A 481 7.29 26.63 -4.15
C SER A 481 6.04 26.73 -5.00
N PHE A 482 4.89 26.47 -4.36
CA PHE A 482 3.61 26.74 -4.99
C PHE A 482 3.36 28.24 -5.00
N VAL A 483 3.14 28.81 -6.18
CA VAL A 483 2.87 30.21 -6.36
C VAL A 483 1.46 30.36 -6.92
N ALA A 484 0.62 31.09 -6.21
CA ALA A 484 -0.74 31.41 -6.67
C ALA A 484 -0.77 32.52 -7.71
N ASP A 485 0.26 33.36 -7.74
CA ASP A 485 0.43 34.48 -8.66
C ASP A 485 1.67 34.26 -9.52
N PHE A 486 1.46 34.02 -10.81
CA PHE A 486 2.53 33.79 -11.79
C PHE A 486 3.44 35.00 -11.99
N SER A 487 2.99 36.21 -11.66
CA SER A 487 3.83 37.41 -11.76
C SER A 487 5.03 37.42 -10.80
N THR A 488 4.99 36.52 -9.78
CA THR A 488 6.07 36.37 -8.80
C THR A 488 7.04 35.25 -9.14
N LEU A 489 6.83 34.54 -10.25
CA LEU A 489 7.75 33.48 -10.67
C LEU A 489 9.05 34.09 -11.19
N PRO A 490 10.21 33.50 -10.88
CA PRO A 490 11.47 33.94 -11.48
C PRO A 490 11.49 33.65 -12.99
N ASP A 491 12.28 34.42 -13.70
CA ASP A 491 12.50 34.20 -15.13
C ASP A 491 13.15 32.81 -15.33
N PRO A 492 12.65 31.97 -16.24
CA PRO A 492 13.26 30.67 -16.54
C PRO A 492 14.73 30.76 -16.96
N ASP A 493 15.15 31.91 -17.54
CA ASP A 493 16.53 32.13 -17.93
C ASP A 493 17.50 32.37 -16.74
N GLU A 494 16.97 32.55 -15.51
CA GLU A 494 17.79 32.63 -14.29
C GLU A 494 18.26 31.26 -13.80
N PHE A 495 17.82 30.18 -14.43
CA PHE A 495 18.16 28.78 -14.03
C PHE A 495 19.17 28.12 -14.98
N ASP A 496 19.70 28.82 -15.99
CA ASP A 496 20.72 28.31 -16.91
C ASP A 496 22.14 28.31 -16.32
#